data_18e362e45bf412327c9186b410b45f5d
#
_entry.id   18e362e45bf412327c9186b410b45f5d
#
_cell.length_a   1.000
_cell.length_b   1.000
_cell.length_c   1.000
_cell.angle_alpha   90.00
_cell.angle_beta   90.00
_cell.angle_gamma   90.00
#
_symmetry.space_group_name_H-M   'P 1'
#
loop_
_entity.id
_entity.type
_entity.pdbx_description
1 polymer ?
#
loop_
_entity_poly.entity_id
_entity_poly.type
_entity_poly.pdbx_seq_one_letter_code
_entity_poly.pdbx_strand_id
1 'polypeptide(L)'
;MTRYPTSLAAACLVTVVLVAGCASSTPDRYYTLAAPGGPTSAAPASGAPVFIELAPVAVPERLARPQMVVHQAGGQTAEVALLEQHRWSSSFENELRDALSSGVAARLGAIDVTKGGRQPSTPAWRIAVQVRQFDAVENTRVDAALTWTVRRSDADLSATCQWRTSEPVGRGIDALAQGAQRVAVNASEAIARHIARLQQNPGTPCAAT
;
A
#
# COMPACT_ATOMS: atom_id res chain seq x y z
N MET A 1 -75.08 -25.87 -6.92
CA MET A 1 -74.44 -24.98 -5.91
C MET A 1 -73.10 -25.57 -5.59
N THR A 2 -72.03 -25.12 -6.29
CA THR A 2 -70.68 -25.69 -6.18
C THR A 2 -69.82 -24.72 -5.36
N ARG A 3 -69.45 -25.14 -4.14
CA ARG A 3 -68.54 -24.39 -3.26
C ARG A 3 -67.08 -24.69 -3.65
N TYR A 4 -66.37 -23.70 -4.15
CA TYR A 4 -64.96 -23.78 -4.36
C TYR A 4 -64.18 -23.51 -3.04
N PRO A 5 -63.15 -24.28 -2.69
CA PRO A 5 -62.42 -24.07 -1.44
C PRO A 5 -61.48 -22.87 -1.55
N THR A 6 -61.73 -21.87 -0.69
CA THR A 6 -60.95 -20.66 -0.53
C THR A 6 -59.54 -20.88 0.06
N SER A 7 -59.18 -22.12 0.33
CA SER A 7 -57.87 -22.47 0.98
C SER A 7 -56.68 -22.51 0.03
N LEU A 8 -56.89 -22.61 -1.29
CA LEU A 8 -55.75 -22.66 -2.26
C LEU A 8 -55.15 -21.26 -2.56
N ALA A 9 -55.93 -20.21 -2.45
CA ALA A 9 -55.47 -18.84 -2.73
C ALA A 9 -54.56 -18.28 -1.62
N ALA A 10 -54.71 -18.71 -0.39
CA ALA A 10 -53.92 -18.27 0.74
C ALA A 10 -52.50 -18.91 0.72
N ALA A 11 -52.36 -20.13 0.22
CA ALA A 11 -51.09 -20.83 0.15
C ALA A 11 -50.13 -20.24 -0.88
N CYS A 12 -50.60 -19.73 -2.02
CA CYS A 12 -49.79 -19.09 -3.05
C CYS A 12 -49.26 -17.71 -2.63
N LEU A 13 -49.96 -16.95 -1.78
CA LEU A 13 -49.52 -15.63 -1.35
C LEU A 13 -48.35 -15.68 -0.36
N VAL A 14 -48.25 -16.73 0.47
CA VAL A 14 -47.16 -16.91 1.44
C VAL A 14 -45.84 -17.31 0.78
N THR A 15 -45.90 -18.02 -0.35
CA THR A 15 -44.71 -18.51 -1.06
C THR A 15 -43.99 -17.39 -1.83
N VAL A 16 -44.66 -16.33 -2.26
CA VAL A 16 -44.08 -15.21 -3.02
C VAL A 16 -43.29 -14.26 -2.12
N VAL A 17 -43.60 -14.16 -0.83
CA VAL A 17 -42.92 -13.26 0.12
C VAL A 17 -41.53 -13.80 0.53
N LEU A 18 -41.29 -15.09 0.41
CA LEU A 18 -40.02 -15.73 0.81
C LEU A 18 -38.89 -15.60 -0.21
N VAL A 19 -39.14 -15.12 -1.42
CA VAL A 19 -38.12 -15.01 -2.49
C VAL A 19 -37.58 -13.57 -2.63
N ALA A 20 -38.12 -12.57 -1.94
CA ALA A 20 -37.70 -11.16 -2.01
C ALA A 20 -36.46 -10.83 -1.16
N GLY A 21 -35.80 -11.82 -0.54
CA GLY A 21 -34.60 -11.66 0.26
C GLY A 21 -33.30 -11.76 -0.54
N CYS A 22 -33.22 -11.19 -1.76
CA CYS A 22 -31.93 -10.95 -2.40
C CYS A 22 -31.23 -9.85 -1.61
N ALA A 23 -30.39 -10.25 -0.65
CA ALA A 23 -29.50 -9.35 0.06
C ALA A 23 -28.70 -8.53 -0.97
N SER A 24 -28.95 -7.22 -1.02
CA SER A 24 -28.06 -6.31 -1.75
C SER A 24 -26.71 -6.33 -1.03
N SER A 25 -25.76 -7.09 -1.58
CA SER A 25 -24.39 -7.06 -1.07
C SER A 25 -23.85 -5.65 -1.30
N THR A 26 -23.27 -5.05 -0.25
CA THR A 26 -22.55 -3.79 -0.40
C THR A 26 -21.44 -3.98 -1.43
N PRO A 27 -21.32 -3.11 -2.46
CA PRO A 27 -20.33 -3.27 -3.50
C PRO A 27 -18.91 -3.15 -2.93
N ASP A 28 -17.99 -3.95 -3.47
CA ASP A 28 -16.57 -3.88 -3.14
C ASP A 28 -15.98 -2.52 -3.55
N ARG A 29 -15.16 -1.95 -2.67
CA ARG A 29 -14.42 -0.71 -2.90
C ARG A 29 -12.93 -1.01 -2.97
N TYR A 30 -12.31 -0.55 -4.03
CA TYR A 30 -10.89 -0.78 -4.30
C TYR A 30 -10.09 0.49 -4.11
N TYR A 31 -8.90 0.35 -3.51
CA TYR A 31 -7.98 1.44 -3.19
C TYR A 31 -6.59 1.12 -3.74
N THR A 32 -5.82 2.15 -4.04
CA THR A 32 -4.42 2.03 -4.44
C THR A 32 -3.52 2.84 -3.51
N LEU A 33 -2.31 2.38 -3.29
CA LEU A 33 -1.28 3.15 -2.56
C LEU A 33 -0.54 4.14 -3.47
N ALA A 34 -0.65 4.00 -4.78
CA ALA A 34 -0.11 4.98 -5.72
C ALA A 34 -0.90 6.29 -5.62
N ALA A 35 -0.20 7.43 -5.47
CA ALA A 35 -0.84 8.72 -5.44
C ALA A 35 -1.46 9.07 -6.81
N PRO A 36 -2.68 9.65 -6.84
CA PRO A 36 -3.29 10.12 -8.09
C PRO A 36 -2.38 11.13 -8.80
N GLY A 37 -2.25 10.99 -10.12
CA GLY A 37 -1.41 11.88 -10.94
C GLY A 37 0.07 11.50 -11.00
N GLY A 38 0.47 10.47 -10.29
CA GLY A 38 1.88 10.08 -10.19
C GLY A 38 2.75 11.12 -9.49
N PRO A 39 3.93 10.75 -9.01
CA PRO A 39 4.88 11.74 -8.52
C PRO A 39 5.37 12.57 -9.71
N THR A 40 5.36 13.90 -9.56
CA THR A 40 5.96 14.80 -10.56
C THR A 40 7.41 14.38 -10.74
N SER A 41 7.76 13.90 -11.93
CA SER A 41 9.14 13.51 -12.23
C SER A 41 10.02 14.75 -12.08
N ALA A 42 11.03 14.66 -11.23
CA ALA A 42 12.10 15.63 -11.29
C ALA A 42 12.69 15.59 -12.70
N ALA A 43 12.97 16.76 -13.28
CA ALA A 43 13.69 16.81 -14.56
C ALA A 43 14.95 15.96 -14.41
N PRO A 44 15.31 15.14 -15.42
CA PRO A 44 16.52 14.33 -15.34
C PRO A 44 17.70 15.26 -15.01
N ALA A 45 18.40 14.95 -13.92
CA ALA A 45 19.61 15.67 -13.58
C ALA A 45 20.56 15.60 -14.78
N SER A 46 21.23 16.71 -15.08
CA SER A 46 22.24 16.78 -16.14
C SER A 46 23.39 15.80 -15.78
N GLY A 47 23.31 14.56 -16.25
CA GLY A 47 24.28 13.50 -15.92
C GLY A 47 23.89 12.13 -16.46
N ALA A 48 24.65 11.10 -16.09
CA ALA A 48 24.30 9.73 -16.43
C ALA A 48 22.97 9.31 -15.79
N PRO A 49 22.12 8.55 -16.50
CA PRO A 49 20.82 8.12 -15.95
C PRO A 49 21.04 7.26 -14.71
N VAL A 50 20.24 7.55 -13.68
CA VAL A 50 20.19 6.75 -12.45
C VAL A 50 19.14 5.65 -12.64
N PHE A 51 19.48 4.42 -12.27
CA PHE A 51 18.56 3.30 -12.31
C PHE A 51 18.25 2.81 -10.89
N ILE A 52 17.00 2.43 -10.64
CA ILE A 52 16.59 1.78 -9.41
C ILE A 52 15.92 0.44 -9.69
N GLU A 53 16.07 -0.49 -8.77
CA GLU A 53 15.45 -1.81 -8.78
C GLU A 53 14.91 -2.09 -7.37
N LEU A 54 13.58 -2.18 -7.21
CA LEU A 54 12.96 -2.49 -5.93
C LEU A 54 12.66 -3.99 -5.83
N ALA A 55 13.26 -4.65 -4.86
CA ALA A 55 12.97 -6.05 -4.56
C ALA A 55 11.51 -6.23 -4.10
N PRO A 56 10.93 -7.45 -4.12
CA PRO A 56 9.67 -7.73 -3.45
C PRO A 56 9.70 -7.20 -2.01
N VAL A 57 8.63 -6.52 -1.60
CA VAL A 57 8.55 -5.93 -0.25
C VAL A 57 8.19 -7.04 0.74
N ALA A 58 9.00 -7.22 1.78
CA ALA A 58 8.66 -8.15 2.84
C ALA A 58 7.60 -7.53 3.77
N VAL A 59 6.43 -8.15 3.84
CA VAL A 59 5.32 -7.71 4.71
C VAL A 59 4.96 -8.78 5.73
N PRO A 60 4.43 -8.41 6.92
CA PRO A 60 3.83 -9.37 7.83
C PRO A 60 2.69 -10.14 7.15
N GLU A 61 2.58 -11.44 7.41
CA GLU A 61 1.61 -12.33 6.74
C GLU A 61 0.16 -11.83 6.87
N ARG A 62 -0.20 -11.22 8.01
CA ARG A 62 -1.54 -10.63 8.20
C ARG A 62 -1.90 -9.57 7.17
N LEU A 63 -0.89 -8.91 6.56
CA LEU A 63 -1.05 -7.88 5.53
C LEU A 63 -0.89 -8.42 4.10
N ALA A 64 -0.43 -9.65 3.93
CA ALA A 64 -0.20 -10.27 2.61
C ALA A 64 -1.53 -10.70 1.96
N ARG A 65 -2.48 -9.76 1.88
CA ARG A 65 -3.83 -9.96 1.34
C ARG A 65 -4.37 -8.67 0.73
N PRO A 66 -5.37 -8.74 -0.14
CA PRO A 66 -5.98 -7.54 -0.70
C PRO A 66 -6.94 -6.81 0.27
N GLN A 67 -7.56 -7.53 1.23
CA GLN A 67 -8.47 -6.89 2.19
C GLN A 67 -7.72 -5.97 3.13
N MET A 68 -8.33 -4.83 3.44
CA MET A 68 -7.79 -3.93 4.46
C MET A 68 -7.92 -4.54 5.85
N VAL A 69 -6.83 -4.51 6.61
CA VAL A 69 -6.77 -4.92 8.02
C VAL A 69 -6.68 -3.66 8.86
N VAL A 70 -7.64 -3.46 9.76
CA VAL A 70 -7.74 -2.24 10.55
C VAL A 70 -7.92 -2.55 12.03
N HIS A 71 -7.43 -1.64 12.88
CA HIS A 71 -7.82 -1.56 14.28
C HIS A 71 -9.02 -0.62 14.42
N GLN A 72 -9.98 -0.97 15.25
CA GLN A 72 -11.13 -0.11 15.52
C GLN A 72 -10.71 1.14 16.31
N ALA A 73 -11.43 2.24 16.09
CA ALA A 73 -11.18 3.49 16.81
C ALA A 73 -11.35 3.31 18.33
N GLY A 74 -10.38 3.82 19.11
CA GLY A 74 -10.39 3.71 20.57
C GLY A 74 -9.95 2.35 21.11
N GLY A 75 -9.69 1.37 20.23
CA GLY A 75 -9.22 0.03 20.61
C GLY A 75 -7.75 0.02 21.01
N GLN A 76 -7.45 -0.19 22.29
CA GLN A 76 -6.16 -0.69 22.76
C GLN A 76 -6.13 -2.23 22.77
N THR A 77 -6.93 -2.85 21.93
CA THR A 77 -7.09 -4.28 21.85
C THR A 77 -6.15 -4.87 20.81
N ALA A 78 -5.73 -6.10 21.03
CA ALA A 78 -5.00 -6.90 20.02
C ALA A 78 -5.90 -7.28 18.82
N GLU A 79 -7.18 -6.93 18.86
CA GLU A 79 -8.16 -7.24 17.84
C GLU A 79 -7.96 -6.39 16.61
N VAL A 80 -8.01 -7.04 15.45
CA VAL A 80 -8.04 -6.41 14.13
C VAL A 80 -9.29 -6.85 13.38
N ALA A 81 -9.88 -5.93 12.63
CA ALA A 81 -10.99 -6.21 11.74
C ALA A 81 -10.48 -6.40 10.30
N LEU A 82 -10.99 -7.41 9.64
CA LEU A 82 -10.77 -7.64 8.21
C LEU A 82 -11.95 -7.04 7.44
N LEU A 83 -11.68 -6.05 6.60
CA LEU A 83 -12.72 -5.36 5.83
C LEU A 83 -12.96 -6.06 4.50
N GLU A 84 -14.00 -6.88 4.40
CA GLU A 84 -14.27 -7.69 3.21
C GLU A 84 -14.59 -6.85 1.97
N GLN A 85 -15.30 -5.71 2.12
CA GLN A 85 -15.70 -4.83 1.03
C GLN A 85 -14.71 -3.69 0.76
N HIS A 86 -13.63 -3.56 1.54
CA HIS A 86 -12.61 -2.53 1.36
C HIS A 86 -11.26 -3.21 1.09
N ARG A 87 -10.80 -3.13 -0.15
CA ARG A 87 -9.65 -3.88 -0.61
C ARG A 87 -8.63 -3.00 -1.31
N TRP A 88 -7.39 -3.34 -1.20
CA TRP A 88 -6.37 -2.85 -2.12
C TRP A 88 -6.65 -3.40 -3.52
N SER A 89 -6.30 -2.68 -4.57
CA SER A 89 -6.52 -3.10 -5.97
C SER A 89 -5.68 -4.31 -6.37
N SER A 90 -4.60 -4.57 -5.63
CA SER A 90 -3.81 -5.79 -5.67
C SER A 90 -3.48 -6.25 -4.24
N SER A 91 -2.54 -7.18 -4.03
CA SER A 91 -2.06 -7.47 -2.68
C SER A 91 -1.36 -6.23 -2.10
N PHE A 92 -1.47 -6.01 -0.79
CA PHE A 92 -0.82 -4.88 -0.11
C PHE A 92 0.68 -4.79 -0.41
N GLU A 93 1.35 -5.93 -0.51
CA GLU A 93 2.77 -6.02 -0.88
C GLU A 93 3.03 -5.39 -2.26
N ASN A 94 2.22 -5.75 -3.27
CA ASN A 94 2.38 -5.23 -4.62
C ASN A 94 2.04 -3.74 -4.71
N GLU A 95 0.94 -3.32 -4.05
CA GLU A 95 0.56 -1.90 -3.97
C GLU A 95 1.69 -1.06 -3.35
N LEU A 96 2.26 -1.53 -2.24
CA LEU A 96 3.34 -0.81 -1.57
C LEU A 96 4.62 -0.80 -2.41
N ARG A 97 4.96 -1.93 -3.05
CA ARG A 97 6.10 -2.01 -3.95
C ARG A 97 5.99 -1.02 -5.10
N ASP A 98 4.85 -0.99 -5.77
CA ASP A 98 4.62 -0.11 -6.92
C ASP A 98 4.60 1.37 -6.50
N ALA A 99 3.98 1.70 -5.39
CA ALA A 99 3.98 3.06 -4.84
C ALA A 99 5.39 3.53 -4.45
N LEU A 100 6.18 2.66 -3.79
CA LEU A 100 7.54 2.98 -3.40
C LEU A 100 8.46 3.14 -4.61
N SER A 101 8.42 2.20 -5.58
CA SER A 101 9.30 2.24 -6.74
C SER A 101 9.05 3.49 -7.59
N SER A 102 7.77 3.77 -7.92
CA SER A 102 7.40 4.96 -8.67
C SER A 102 7.73 6.25 -7.93
N GLY A 103 7.47 6.29 -6.62
CA GLY A 103 7.76 7.44 -5.77
C GLY A 103 9.25 7.76 -5.65
N VAL A 104 10.09 6.74 -5.48
CA VAL A 104 11.56 6.90 -5.43
C VAL A 104 12.10 7.30 -6.80
N ALA A 105 11.66 6.63 -7.88
CA ALA A 105 12.09 6.93 -9.24
C ALA A 105 11.85 8.40 -9.58
N ALA A 106 10.64 8.89 -9.33
CA ALA A 106 10.28 10.26 -9.63
C ALA A 106 11.10 11.29 -8.87
N ARG A 107 11.37 11.06 -7.58
CA ARG A 107 12.15 12.00 -6.76
C ARG A 107 13.63 12.05 -7.12
N LEU A 108 14.18 10.94 -7.61
CA LEU A 108 15.56 10.86 -8.05
C LEU A 108 15.74 11.23 -9.53
N GLY A 109 14.65 11.41 -10.30
CA GLY A 109 14.73 11.45 -11.76
C GLY A 109 15.28 10.13 -12.33
N ALA A 110 15.06 9.01 -11.64
CA ALA A 110 15.61 7.71 -11.96
C ALA A 110 14.72 6.89 -12.89
N ILE A 111 15.30 5.96 -13.60
CA ILE A 111 14.60 4.96 -14.40
C ILE A 111 14.35 3.74 -13.51
N ASP A 112 13.07 3.41 -13.33
CA ASP A 112 12.66 2.21 -12.60
C ASP A 112 12.75 0.97 -13.51
N VAL A 113 13.63 0.04 -13.18
CA VAL A 113 13.82 -1.23 -13.91
C VAL A 113 13.26 -2.44 -13.15
N THR A 114 12.46 -2.18 -12.10
CA THR A 114 11.91 -3.21 -11.19
C THR A 114 11.13 -4.29 -11.94
N LYS A 115 10.29 -3.92 -12.89
CA LYS A 115 9.44 -4.85 -13.66
C LYS A 115 9.96 -5.11 -15.07
N GLY A 116 10.66 -4.15 -15.68
CA GLY A 116 11.19 -4.26 -17.04
C GLY A 116 12.48 -5.07 -17.18
N GLY A 117 13.07 -5.39 -16.06
CA GLY A 117 14.40 -6.04 -16.03
C GLY A 117 15.55 -5.08 -16.29
N ARG A 118 16.67 -5.36 -15.67
CA ARG A 118 17.92 -4.59 -15.78
C ARG A 118 18.91 -5.32 -16.66
N GLN A 119 19.59 -4.61 -17.54
CA GLN A 119 20.77 -5.17 -18.21
C GLN A 119 21.88 -5.42 -17.16
N PRO A 120 22.55 -6.59 -17.19
CA PRO A 120 23.53 -6.94 -16.15
C PRO A 120 24.65 -5.92 -15.94
N SER A 121 25.08 -5.25 -17.02
CA SER A 121 26.14 -4.23 -17.01
C SER A 121 25.67 -2.83 -16.56
N THR A 122 24.35 -2.59 -16.40
CA THR A 122 23.82 -1.29 -16.02
C THR A 122 23.85 -1.13 -14.51
N PRO A 123 24.62 -0.16 -13.95
CA PRO A 123 24.62 0.12 -12.53
C PRO A 123 23.24 0.57 -12.04
N ALA A 124 22.78 -0.01 -10.93
CA ALA A 124 21.50 0.36 -10.33
C ALA A 124 21.57 0.38 -8.80
N TRP A 125 20.71 1.18 -8.19
CA TRP A 125 20.42 1.11 -6.77
C TRP A 125 19.37 0.02 -6.54
N ARG A 126 19.78 -1.06 -5.89
CA ARG A 126 18.88 -2.12 -5.46
C ARG A 126 18.34 -1.78 -4.09
N ILE A 127 17.03 -1.78 -3.95
CA ILE A 127 16.31 -1.37 -2.74
C ILE A 127 15.53 -2.57 -2.24
N ALA A 128 15.81 -3.03 -1.03
CA ALA A 128 15.04 -4.05 -0.34
C ALA A 128 14.31 -3.40 0.84
N VAL A 129 13.00 -3.57 0.94
CA VAL A 129 12.17 -2.97 1.99
C VAL A 129 11.48 -4.06 2.80
N GLN A 130 11.50 -3.91 4.12
CA GLN A 130 10.75 -4.73 5.06
C GLN A 130 9.79 -3.85 5.85
N VAL A 131 8.51 -4.20 5.84
CA VAL A 131 7.49 -3.61 6.69
C VAL A 131 7.58 -4.27 8.07
N ARG A 132 7.95 -3.49 9.09
CA ARG A 132 8.00 -3.94 10.49
C ARG A 132 6.66 -3.75 11.17
N GLN A 133 5.96 -2.65 10.80
CA GLN A 133 4.66 -2.27 11.30
C GLN A 133 3.89 -1.54 10.20
N PHE A 134 2.60 -1.80 10.11
CA PHE A 134 1.66 -1.02 9.34
C PHE A 134 0.29 -1.23 9.98
N ASP A 135 -0.08 -0.32 10.86
CA ASP A 135 -1.30 -0.40 11.65
C ASP A 135 -2.22 0.76 11.28
N ALA A 136 -3.30 0.43 10.62
CA ALA A 136 -4.35 1.35 10.25
C ALA A 136 -5.39 1.42 11.39
N VAL A 137 -5.41 2.53 12.14
CA VAL A 137 -6.37 2.77 13.23
C VAL A 137 -7.49 3.63 12.70
N GLU A 138 -8.69 3.06 12.59
CA GLU A 138 -9.85 3.72 12.02
C GLU A 138 -10.13 5.07 12.68
N ASN A 139 -10.47 6.08 11.86
CA ASN A 139 -10.76 7.46 12.28
C ASN A 139 -9.65 8.16 13.10
N THR A 140 -8.44 7.63 13.12
CA THR A 140 -7.37 8.13 13.98
C THR A 140 -6.07 8.35 13.22
N ARG A 141 -5.40 7.29 12.74
CA ARG A 141 -4.08 7.37 12.13
C ARG A 141 -3.66 6.09 11.42
N VAL A 142 -2.59 6.19 10.65
CA VAL A 142 -1.82 5.05 10.16
C VAL A 142 -0.41 5.12 10.75
N ASP A 143 -0.05 4.11 11.55
CA ASP A 143 1.29 3.96 12.10
C ASP A 143 2.11 3.01 11.20
N ALA A 144 3.29 3.42 10.80
CA ALA A 144 4.17 2.59 9.99
C ALA A 144 5.62 2.61 10.47
N ALA A 145 6.25 1.44 10.40
CA ALA A 145 7.68 1.28 10.61
C ALA A 145 8.26 0.42 9.50
N LEU A 146 9.25 0.96 8.78
CA LEU A 146 9.92 0.31 7.67
C LEU A 146 11.43 0.21 7.98
N THR A 147 12.03 -0.86 7.50
CA THR A 147 13.48 -0.98 7.38
C THR A 147 13.80 -1.17 5.92
N TRP A 148 14.78 -0.46 5.39
CA TRP A 148 15.27 -0.70 4.03
C TRP A 148 16.78 -0.79 3.97
N THR A 149 17.24 -1.58 3.01
CA THR A 149 18.64 -1.64 2.62
C THR A 149 18.77 -1.19 1.18
N VAL A 150 19.68 -0.27 0.92
CA VAL A 150 20.05 0.15 -0.43
C VAL A 150 21.45 -0.35 -0.73
N ARG A 151 21.67 -0.87 -1.96
CA ARG A 151 22.97 -1.36 -2.43
C ARG A 151 23.24 -0.87 -3.84
N ARG A 152 24.46 -0.46 -4.11
CA ARG A 152 24.93 -0.27 -5.49
C ARG A 152 25.27 -1.62 -6.10
N SER A 153 24.84 -1.86 -7.35
CA SER A 153 25.11 -3.12 -8.02
C SER A 153 26.53 -3.21 -8.61
N ASP A 154 27.23 -2.10 -8.73
CA ASP A 154 28.57 -1.93 -9.33
C ASP A 154 29.64 -1.52 -8.29
N ALA A 155 29.30 -1.44 -7.02
CA ALA A 155 30.21 -1.06 -5.95
C ALA A 155 29.89 -1.81 -4.66
N ASP A 156 30.88 -1.97 -3.80
CA ASP A 156 30.68 -2.49 -2.44
C ASP A 156 30.12 -1.40 -1.50
N LEU A 157 28.94 -0.89 -1.88
CA LEU A 157 28.20 0.11 -1.13
C LEU A 157 26.85 -0.44 -0.73
N SER A 158 26.65 -0.58 0.58
CA SER A 158 25.38 -1.02 1.17
C SER A 158 25.09 -0.21 2.43
N ALA A 159 23.88 0.26 2.56
CA ALA A 159 23.45 1.01 3.75
C ALA A 159 22.03 0.62 4.14
N THR A 160 21.78 0.51 5.45
CA THR A 160 20.48 0.13 6.01
C THR A 160 19.92 1.27 6.84
N CYS A 161 18.62 1.52 6.71
CA CYS A 161 17.87 2.53 7.46
C CYS A 161 16.65 1.94 8.14
N GLN A 162 16.30 2.55 9.26
CA GLN A 162 15.00 2.38 9.91
C GLN A 162 14.24 3.71 9.85
N TRP A 163 12.93 3.63 9.63
CA TRP A 163 12.07 4.80 9.53
C TRP A 163 10.71 4.48 10.16
N ARG A 164 10.14 5.46 10.80
CA ARG A 164 8.81 5.37 11.42
C ARG A 164 8.02 6.63 11.14
N THR A 165 6.71 6.47 11.08
CA THR A 165 5.78 7.60 10.99
C THR A 165 4.46 7.25 11.65
N SER A 166 3.74 8.30 12.06
CA SER A 166 2.35 8.23 12.47
C SER A 166 1.60 9.30 11.67
N GLU A 167 0.76 8.86 10.74
CA GLU A 167 0.03 9.73 9.83
C GLU A 167 -1.41 9.90 10.32
N PRO A 168 -1.83 11.07 10.77
CA PRO A 168 -3.21 11.30 11.21
C PRO A 168 -4.19 11.20 10.04
N VAL A 169 -5.37 10.64 10.29
CA VAL A 169 -6.41 10.48 9.27
C VAL A 169 -7.76 11.03 9.74
N GLY A 170 -8.59 11.42 8.77
CA GLY A 170 -9.98 11.78 9.01
C GLY A 170 -10.88 10.56 9.24
N ARG A 171 -12.18 10.78 9.23
CA ARG A 171 -13.18 9.74 9.43
C ARG A 171 -13.39 8.88 8.18
N GLY A 172 -13.63 7.58 8.41
CA GLY A 172 -14.01 6.59 7.41
C GLY A 172 -12.81 5.97 6.69
N ILE A 173 -13.10 4.88 5.99
CA ILE A 173 -12.07 4.04 5.35
C ILE A 173 -11.39 4.76 4.18
N ASP A 174 -12.08 5.66 3.47
CA ASP A 174 -11.48 6.46 2.41
C ASP A 174 -10.36 7.36 2.94
N ALA A 175 -10.58 8.01 4.09
CA ALA A 175 -9.56 8.83 4.74
C ALA A 175 -8.38 8.00 5.26
N LEU A 176 -8.67 6.77 5.72
CA LEU A 176 -7.65 5.80 6.13
C LEU A 176 -6.79 5.37 4.95
N ALA A 177 -7.40 5.05 3.80
CA ALA A 177 -6.68 4.71 2.56
C ALA A 177 -5.79 5.87 2.08
N GLN A 178 -6.28 7.11 2.13
CA GLN A 178 -5.49 8.31 1.82
C GLN A 178 -4.32 8.49 2.80
N GLY A 179 -4.52 8.21 4.09
CA GLY A 179 -3.43 8.19 5.07
C GLY A 179 -2.35 7.16 4.73
N ALA A 180 -2.75 5.97 4.33
CA ALA A 180 -1.83 4.94 3.85
C ALA A 180 -1.04 5.36 2.60
N GLN A 181 -1.70 6.07 1.64
CA GLN A 181 -1.01 6.67 0.50
C GLN A 181 0.05 7.68 0.94
N ARG A 182 -0.28 8.58 1.89
CA ARG A 182 0.69 9.56 2.41
C ARG A 182 1.87 8.89 3.09
N VAL A 183 1.64 7.80 3.82
CA VAL A 183 2.73 6.97 4.38
C VAL A 183 3.65 6.45 3.28
N ALA A 184 3.10 5.90 2.18
CA ALA A 184 3.90 5.41 1.05
C ALA A 184 4.69 6.55 0.36
N VAL A 185 4.08 7.73 0.20
CA VAL A 185 4.73 8.93 -0.35
C VAL A 185 5.89 9.38 0.55
N ASN A 186 5.68 9.49 1.86
CA ASN A 186 6.70 9.91 2.82
C ASN A 186 7.85 8.90 2.91
N ALA A 187 7.55 7.59 2.86
CA ALA A 187 8.56 6.54 2.82
C ALA A 187 9.41 6.60 1.55
N SER A 188 8.77 6.79 0.39
CA SER A 188 9.48 6.96 -0.90
C SER A 188 10.44 8.13 -0.86
N GLU A 189 10.00 9.24 -0.27
CA GLU A 189 10.82 10.43 -0.10
C GLU A 189 12.02 10.19 0.83
N ALA A 190 11.80 9.48 1.93
CA ALA A 190 12.88 9.13 2.87
C ALA A 190 13.94 8.23 2.20
N ILE A 191 13.50 7.22 1.42
CA ILE A 191 14.39 6.34 0.66
C ILE A 191 15.17 7.13 -0.39
N ALA A 192 14.49 7.99 -1.17
CA ALA A 192 15.13 8.80 -2.20
C ALA A 192 16.18 9.75 -1.61
N ARG A 193 15.86 10.44 -0.51
CA ARG A 193 16.83 11.29 0.22
C ARG A 193 18.04 10.50 0.72
N HIS A 194 17.82 9.27 1.19
CA HIS A 194 18.93 8.42 1.63
C HIS A 194 19.85 8.08 0.46
N ILE A 195 19.31 7.65 -0.68
CA ILE A 195 20.07 7.34 -1.90
C ILE A 195 20.83 8.59 -2.40
N ALA A 196 20.16 9.75 -2.47
CA ALA A 196 20.79 10.99 -2.91
C ALA A 196 22.00 11.39 -2.03
N ARG A 197 21.89 11.19 -0.70
CA ARG A 197 23.03 11.42 0.21
C ARG A 197 24.17 10.45 0.00
N LEU A 198 23.87 9.16 -0.20
CA LEU A 198 24.88 8.13 -0.48
C LEU A 198 25.60 8.37 -1.82
N GLN A 199 24.93 8.98 -2.81
CA GLN A 199 25.55 9.40 -4.05
C GLN A 199 26.59 10.53 -3.84
N GLN A 200 26.32 11.43 -2.89
CA GLN A 200 27.23 12.53 -2.57
C GLN A 200 28.37 12.09 -1.63
N ASN A 201 28.03 11.26 -0.66
CA ASN A 201 28.98 10.76 0.36
C ASN A 201 28.61 9.32 0.77
N PRO A 202 29.36 8.30 0.30
CA PRO A 202 29.07 6.89 0.59
C PRO A 202 29.06 6.50 2.08
N GLY A 203 29.72 7.28 2.94
CA GLY A 203 29.77 7.06 4.39
C GLY A 203 28.63 7.71 5.17
N THR A 204 27.67 8.37 4.53
CA THR A 204 26.62 9.11 5.23
C THR A 204 25.67 8.18 5.98
N PRO A 205 25.50 8.35 7.30
CA PRO A 205 24.54 7.55 8.06
C PRO A 205 23.10 7.89 7.64
N CYS A 206 22.19 6.98 7.97
CA CYS A 206 20.76 7.25 7.88
C CYS A 206 20.39 8.48 8.70
N ALA A 207 19.61 9.41 8.16
CA ALA A 207 19.03 10.44 9.01
C ALA A 207 18.03 9.78 9.95
N ALA A 208 18.23 9.96 11.24
CA ALA A 208 17.21 9.62 12.23
C ALA A 208 15.94 10.45 11.94
N THR A 209 14.80 9.78 11.80
CA THR A 209 13.45 10.39 11.78
C THR A 209 12.69 9.94 13.01
#